data_ed08441c2762ed2a11bc93d659ff4782
#
_entry.id   ed08441c2762ed2a11bc93d659ff4782
#
_cell.length_a   1.000
_cell.length_b   1.000
_cell.length_c   1.000
_cell.angle_alpha   90.00
_cell.angle_beta   90.00
_cell.angle_gamma   90.00
#
_symmetry.space_group_name_H-M   'P 1'
#
loop_
_entity.id
_entity.type
_entity.pdbx_description
1 polymer ?
#
loop_
_entity_poly.entity_id
_entity_poly.type
_entity_poly.pdbx_seq_one_letter_code
_entity_poly.pdbx_strand_id
1 'polypeptide(L)'
;DAMEPDHMFFECGSDPRHNDVCLIGCLHDVSKEDLYQKFARREYGLTVDDLNRIFDIHDVDDSSYGYEFNEEKALDNLSFDYTNKGRHYVRVIEVWSTETKPRLQCFDPIAKNMNNAWFRVDLEDTAMINKLIQENEKRKKQYDEYGVPEEERAYITSEELSDKYWYYTFMAPDGTVLCRGESPYDFKSHPYTMKLYPFINGEIHPFMTNVIDQQRYINRLIVMNDMSIRSSFKGFKMIPTTVLGGRTPEQFMEEAIEYDGWIFYTPKRTMPNVKPEIITSNAVNIGTNELLQIELNLIREVTNVSGALQGKTPSAGTSAARYAQESQNATTSLYTILSDMEIFTEKLAMKKCSVIQQFYEDGR
;
A
#
# COMPACT_ATOMS: atom_id res chain seq x y z
N ASP A 1 -10.21 -6.94 8.09
CA ASP A 1 -9.02 -6.29 8.66
C ASP A 1 -8.37 -5.41 7.59
N ALA A 2 -7.65 -4.37 8.02
CA ALA A 2 -6.84 -3.58 7.14
C ALA A 2 -5.52 -4.32 6.91
N MET A 3 -5.12 -4.45 5.64
CA MET A 3 -3.85 -5.09 5.27
C MET A 3 -2.79 -4.02 5.03
N GLU A 4 -1.55 -4.31 5.40
CA GLU A 4 -0.42 -3.43 5.11
C GLU A 4 -0.13 -3.45 3.61
N PRO A 5 -0.03 -2.30 2.94
CA PRO A 5 0.22 -2.25 1.50
C PRO A 5 1.50 -2.96 1.08
N ASP A 6 2.54 -2.91 1.92
CA ASP A 6 3.85 -3.51 1.65
C ASP A 6 3.83 -5.05 1.64
N HIS A 7 2.80 -5.64 2.24
CA HIS A 7 2.58 -7.09 2.25
C HIS A 7 1.66 -7.56 1.12
N MET A 8 1.09 -6.65 0.34
CA MET A 8 0.19 -6.97 -0.76
C MET A 8 0.95 -6.98 -2.09
N PHE A 9 0.67 -7.99 -2.91
CA PHE A 9 1.13 -8.04 -4.29
C PHE A 9 -0.03 -8.39 -5.22
N PHE A 10 0.00 -7.88 -6.43
CA PHE A 10 -1.02 -8.14 -7.43
C PHE A 10 -0.46 -7.94 -8.83
N GLU A 11 -1.08 -8.59 -9.80
CA GLU A 11 -0.79 -8.36 -11.21
C GLU A 11 -1.42 -7.04 -11.65
N CYS A 12 -0.61 -6.14 -12.23
CA CYS A 12 -1.10 -4.88 -12.77
C CYS A 12 -1.86 -5.13 -14.06
N GLY A 13 -3.17 -4.91 -14.01
CA GLY A 13 -4.02 -4.86 -15.20
C GLY A 13 -4.06 -3.47 -15.83
N SER A 14 -4.76 -3.36 -16.96
CA SER A 14 -5.00 -2.09 -17.65
C SER A 14 -6.28 -1.38 -17.20
N ASP A 15 -7.18 -2.07 -16.51
CA ASP A 15 -8.44 -1.51 -16.02
C ASP A 15 -8.23 -0.70 -14.72
N PRO A 16 -8.51 0.63 -14.72
CA PRO A 16 -8.44 1.46 -13.51
C PRO A 16 -9.36 1.00 -12.37
N ARG A 17 -10.35 0.15 -12.69
CA ARG A 17 -11.27 -0.44 -11.72
C ARG A 17 -10.77 -1.75 -11.12
N HIS A 18 -9.62 -2.25 -11.61
CA HIS A 18 -9.00 -3.52 -11.19
C HIS A 18 -9.92 -4.74 -11.35
N ASN A 19 -10.76 -4.76 -12.41
CA ASN A 19 -11.61 -5.91 -12.71
C ASN A 19 -10.87 -6.98 -13.53
N ASP A 20 -9.73 -6.63 -14.12
CA ASP A 20 -8.87 -7.46 -14.94
C ASP A 20 -7.72 -8.12 -14.16
N VAL A 21 -7.65 -7.91 -12.87
CA VAL A 21 -6.65 -8.56 -11.99
C VAL A 21 -6.89 -10.06 -12.00
N CYS A 22 -5.87 -10.81 -12.37
CA CYS A 22 -5.92 -12.28 -12.42
C CYS A 22 -5.14 -12.93 -11.28
N LEU A 23 -4.26 -12.18 -10.63
CA LEU A 23 -3.46 -12.64 -9.50
C LEU A 23 -3.37 -11.54 -8.44
N ILE A 24 -3.67 -11.89 -7.19
CA ILE A 24 -3.52 -11.03 -6.03
C ILE A 24 -3.14 -11.88 -4.82
N GLY A 25 -2.33 -11.35 -3.94
CA GLY A 25 -1.95 -12.07 -2.74
C GLY A 25 -1.48 -11.16 -1.62
N CYS A 26 -1.21 -11.80 -0.50
CA CYS A 26 -0.72 -11.14 0.71
C CYS A 26 0.31 -12.02 1.41
N LEU A 27 1.29 -11.36 2.01
CA LEU A 27 2.31 -11.98 2.85
C LEU A 27 1.84 -11.92 4.31
N HIS A 28 1.81 -13.07 4.96
CA HIS A 28 1.43 -13.19 6.37
C HIS A 28 2.62 -13.69 7.18
N ASP A 29 3.01 -12.96 8.20
CA ASP A 29 3.98 -13.44 9.18
C ASP A 29 3.21 -14.15 10.31
N VAL A 30 3.27 -15.48 10.33
CA VAL A 30 2.43 -16.34 11.18
C VAL A 30 3.28 -17.00 12.25
N SER A 31 2.77 -17.00 13.49
CA SER A 31 3.42 -17.71 14.59
C SER A 31 3.34 -19.25 14.41
N LYS A 32 4.20 -19.97 15.11
CA LYS A 32 4.22 -21.45 15.06
C LYS A 32 2.87 -22.05 15.47
N GLU A 33 2.28 -21.51 16.49
CA GLU A 33 0.99 -21.93 17.03
C GLU A 33 -0.15 -21.70 16.03
N ASP A 34 -0.16 -20.52 15.40
CA ASP A 34 -1.16 -20.18 14.38
C ASP A 34 -0.99 -21.01 13.11
N LEU A 35 0.27 -21.32 12.73
CA LEU A 35 0.56 -22.19 11.60
C LEU A 35 -0.07 -23.58 11.82
N TYR A 36 0.12 -24.16 13.00
CA TYR A 36 -0.50 -25.46 13.33
C TYR A 36 -2.03 -25.37 13.39
N GLN A 37 -2.56 -24.36 14.03
CA GLN A 37 -4.01 -24.20 14.16
C GLN A 37 -4.71 -24.08 12.80
N LYS A 38 -4.09 -23.36 11.87
CA LYS A 38 -4.66 -23.09 10.54
C LYS A 38 -4.45 -24.27 9.57
N PHE A 39 -3.25 -24.85 9.52
CA PHE A 39 -2.83 -25.76 8.46
C PHE A 39 -2.64 -27.22 8.90
N ALA A 40 -2.52 -27.54 10.20
CA ALA A 40 -2.44 -28.92 10.66
C ALA A 40 -3.81 -29.61 10.66
N ARG A 41 -4.48 -29.59 9.50
CA ARG A 41 -5.78 -30.22 9.31
C ARG A 41 -5.62 -31.45 8.40
N ARG A 42 -6.35 -32.53 8.71
CA ARG A 42 -6.32 -33.75 7.90
C ARG A 42 -6.72 -33.53 6.43
N GLU A 43 -7.53 -32.51 6.17
CA GLU A 43 -7.97 -32.14 4.83
C GLU A 43 -6.83 -31.71 3.92
N TYR A 44 -5.78 -31.13 4.47
CA TYR A 44 -4.63 -30.63 3.71
C TYR A 44 -3.50 -31.65 3.59
N GLY A 45 -3.61 -32.79 4.26
CA GLY A 45 -2.63 -33.87 4.19
C GLY A 45 -1.28 -33.57 4.86
N LEU A 46 -1.14 -32.42 5.53
CA LEU A 46 0.07 -32.01 6.22
C LEU A 46 0.06 -32.52 7.65
N THR A 47 1.19 -33.08 8.07
CA THR A 47 1.40 -33.48 9.47
C THR A 47 2.08 -32.36 10.26
N VAL A 48 1.98 -32.45 11.59
CA VAL A 48 2.68 -31.49 12.48
C VAL A 48 4.19 -31.54 12.25
N ASP A 49 4.73 -32.71 11.90
CA ASP A 49 6.16 -32.88 11.63
C ASP A 49 6.58 -32.19 10.34
N ASP A 50 5.73 -32.18 9.31
CA ASP A 50 5.99 -31.44 8.06
C ASP A 50 5.98 -29.93 8.31
N LEU A 51 5.04 -29.43 9.10
CA LEU A 51 4.99 -28.01 9.49
C LEU A 51 6.17 -27.62 10.38
N ASN A 52 6.65 -28.51 11.25
CA ASN A 52 7.88 -28.28 12.02
C ASN A 52 9.08 -28.13 11.10
N ARG A 53 9.23 -28.99 10.09
CA ARG A 53 10.32 -28.89 9.12
C ARG A 53 10.30 -27.56 8.38
N ILE A 54 9.13 -27.12 7.91
CA ILE A 54 8.95 -25.82 7.25
C ILE A 54 9.37 -24.71 8.19
N PHE A 55 8.96 -24.77 9.45
CA PHE A 55 9.30 -23.77 10.45
C PHE A 55 10.80 -23.75 10.74
N ASP A 56 11.43 -24.92 10.94
CA ASP A 56 12.84 -25.03 11.28
C ASP A 56 13.78 -24.66 10.12
N ILE A 57 13.38 -24.92 8.87
CA ILE A 57 14.15 -24.50 7.68
C ILE A 57 14.21 -22.97 7.58
N HIS A 58 13.18 -22.29 8.04
CA HIS A 58 13.00 -20.85 7.87
C HIS A 58 13.25 -20.05 9.16
N ASP A 59 13.62 -20.72 10.23
CA ASP A 59 14.13 -20.12 11.46
C ASP A 59 15.62 -19.74 11.29
N VAL A 60 15.89 -18.87 10.31
CA VAL A 60 17.26 -18.39 10.07
C VAL A 60 17.61 -17.37 11.14
N ASP A 61 18.73 -17.63 11.82
CA ASP A 61 19.37 -16.73 12.79
C ASP A 61 19.52 -15.32 12.23
N ASP A 62 18.72 -14.39 12.74
CA ASP A 62 18.60 -12.98 12.29
C ASP A 62 19.75 -12.10 12.80
N SER A 63 20.95 -12.66 12.97
CA SER A 63 22.11 -11.89 13.41
C SER A 63 22.76 -11.03 12.32
N SER A 64 22.28 -11.10 11.07
CA SER A 64 22.91 -10.43 9.92
C SER A 64 22.12 -9.28 9.30
N TYR A 65 20.92 -8.99 9.75
CA TYR A 65 20.16 -7.83 9.27
C TYR A 65 20.29 -6.62 10.19
N GLY A 66 21.47 -5.96 10.09
CA GLY A 66 21.57 -4.58 10.52
C GLY A 66 20.62 -3.73 9.70
N TYR A 67 19.85 -2.88 10.40
CA TYR A 67 19.03 -1.83 9.80
C TYR A 67 19.93 -0.83 9.02
N GLU A 68 20.38 -1.19 7.85
CA GLU A 68 20.86 -0.25 6.86
C GLU A 68 19.64 0.14 5.99
N PHE A 69 19.13 1.32 6.27
CA PHE A 69 18.14 1.99 5.44
C PHE A 69 18.81 2.39 4.12
N ASN A 70 18.93 1.45 3.19
CA ASN A 70 19.37 1.72 1.83
C ASN A 70 18.12 1.94 0.98
N GLU A 71 17.97 3.17 0.46
CA GLU A 71 16.86 3.53 -0.45
C GLU A 71 16.79 2.63 -1.71
N GLU A 72 17.90 2.02 -2.14
CA GLU A 72 17.91 1.04 -3.23
C GLU A 72 17.29 -0.31 -2.84
N LYS A 73 17.37 -0.71 -1.57
CA LYS A 73 16.74 -1.95 -1.08
C LYS A 73 15.25 -1.80 -0.77
N ALA A 74 14.72 -0.58 -0.72
CA ALA A 74 13.29 -0.38 -0.52
C ALA A 74 12.45 -0.88 -1.71
N LEU A 75 13.02 -0.93 -2.91
CA LEU A 75 12.39 -1.52 -4.11
C LEU A 75 12.56 -3.05 -4.16
N ASP A 76 13.62 -3.58 -3.54
CA ASP A 76 13.85 -5.03 -3.38
C ASP A 76 13.06 -5.63 -2.20
N ASN A 77 12.38 -4.82 -1.39
CA ASN A 77 11.54 -5.29 -0.27
C ASN A 77 10.22 -5.94 -0.69
N LEU A 78 9.90 -6.00 -1.96
CA LEU A 78 9.07 -7.05 -2.55
C LEU A 78 9.81 -8.38 -2.63
N SER A 79 11.00 -8.48 -2.04
CA SER A 79 11.68 -9.74 -1.89
C SER A 79 10.75 -10.64 -1.08
N PHE A 80 10.31 -11.72 -1.72
CA PHE A 80 9.65 -12.84 -1.07
C PHE A 80 10.59 -13.51 -0.05
N ASP A 81 11.71 -12.86 0.24
CA ASP A 81 12.70 -13.29 1.18
C ASP A 81 12.13 -13.25 2.61
N TYR A 82 12.43 -14.29 3.31
CA TYR A 82 12.11 -14.51 4.69
C TYR A 82 12.72 -13.45 5.59
N THR A 83 12.08 -12.33 5.79
CA THR A 83 12.40 -11.49 6.93
C THR A 83 11.66 -12.03 8.14
N ASN A 84 12.30 -12.92 8.85
CA ASN A 84 11.82 -13.36 10.14
C ASN A 84 11.88 -12.15 11.10
N LYS A 85 10.73 -11.56 11.43
CA LYS A 85 10.64 -10.45 12.41
C LYS A 85 10.87 -10.91 13.86
N GLY A 86 11.70 -11.92 14.05
CA GLY A 86 12.02 -12.51 15.34
C GLY A 86 11.86 -14.03 15.29
N ARG A 87 12.50 -14.72 16.21
CA ARG A 87 12.68 -16.20 16.28
C ARG A 87 11.39 -17.05 16.26
N HIS A 88 10.22 -16.48 15.98
CA HIS A 88 8.93 -17.16 16.20
C HIS A 88 7.90 -16.98 15.07
N TYR A 89 8.28 -16.43 13.93
CA TYR A 89 7.36 -16.18 12.82
C TYR A 89 7.87 -16.80 11.52
N VAL A 90 6.97 -17.43 10.79
CA VAL A 90 7.19 -17.93 9.43
C VAL A 90 6.32 -17.14 8.48
N ARG A 91 6.88 -16.75 7.36
CA ARG A 91 6.12 -16.09 6.30
C ARG A 91 5.30 -17.11 5.53
N VAL A 92 4.01 -16.86 5.43
CA VAL A 92 3.07 -17.62 4.61
C VAL A 92 2.59 -16.71 3.48
N ILE A 93 2.70 -17.19 2.27
CA ILE A 93 2.28 -16.48 1.06
C ILE A 93 0.87 -16.94 0.72
N GLU A 94 -0.09 -16.04 0.82
CA GLU A 94 -1.46 -16.25 0.35
C GLU A 94 -1.56 -15.72 -1.07
N VAL A 95 -1.93 -16.59 -2.02
CA VAL A 95 -2.09 -16.25 -3.43
C VAL A 95 -3.49 -16.58 -3.86
N TRP A 96 -4.15 -15.62 -4.48
CA TRP A 96 -5.40 -15.81 -5.20
C TRP A 96 -5.12 -15.67 -6.69
N SER A 97 -5.46 -16.71 -7.45
CA SER A 97 -5.26 -16.72 -8.90
C SER A 97 -6.53 -17.17 -9.61
N THR A 98 -6.71 -16.70 -10.84
CA THR A 98 -7.80 -17.14 -11.70
C THR A 98 -7.36 -18.31 -12.54
N GLU A 99 -8.18 -19.35 -12.56
CA GLU A 99 -8.02 -20.51 -13.44
C GLU A 99 -9.27 -20.67 -14.31
N THR A 100 -9.11 -21.30 -15.46
CA THR A 100 -10.20 -21.56 -16.39
C THR A 100 -10.56 -23.02 -16.28
N LYS A 101 -11.84 -23.31 -16.04
CA LYS A 101 -12.35 -24.69 -15.97
C LYS A 101 -13.50 -24.85 -16.94
N PRO A 102 -13.52 -25.94 -17.74
CA PRO A 102 -14.67 -26.22 -18.56
C PRO A 102 -15.85 -26.64 -17.69
N ARG A 103 -16.99 -26.01 -17.90
CA ARG A 103 -18.27 -26.29 -17.22
C ARG A 103 -19.38 -26.45 -18.23
N LEU A 104 -20.38 -27.22 -17.86
CA LEU A 104 -21.63 -27.30 -18.63
C LEU A 104 -22.58 -26.20 -18.14
N GLN A 105 -22.95 -25.32 -19.04
CA GLN A 105 -24.08 -24.42 -18.82
C GLN A 105 -25.35 -25.12 -19.29
N CYS A 106 -26.23 -25.39 -18.34
CA CYS A 106 -27.48 -26.11 -18.59
C CYS A 106 -28.65 -25.12 -18.56
N PHE A 107 -29.59 -25.34 -19.48
CA PHE A 107 -30.86 -24.61 -19.50
C PHE A 107 -32.02 -25.59 -19.40
N ASP A 108 -32.86 -25.41 -18.39
CA ASP A 108 -34.10 -26.17 -18.21
C ASP A 108 -35.34 -25.31 -18.54
N PRO A 109 -35.96 -25.52 -19.69
CA PRO A 109 -37.11 -24.72 -20.12
C PRO A 109 -38.36 -24.92 -19.25
N ILE A 110 -38.42 -26.00 -18.44
CA ILE A 110 -39.58 -26.31 -17.58
C ILE A 110 -39.44 -25.75 -16.15
N ALA A 111 -38.30 -25.16 -15.83
CA ALA A 111 -38.08 -24.64 -14.50
C ALA A 111 -39.11 -23.56 -14.14
N LYS A 112 -39.72 -23.66 -12.95
CA LYS A 112 -40.81 -22.78 -12.50
C LYS A 112 -40.36 -21.30 -12.30
N ASN A 113 -39.08 -21.08 -12.11
CA ASN A 113 -38.49 -19.76 -11.90
C ASN A 113 -37.36 -19.54 -12.89
N MET A 114 -37.33 -18.38 -13.54
CA MET A 114 -36.24 -18.03 -14.48
C MET A 114 -34.84 -18.10 -13.84
N ASN A 115 -34.73 -17.84 -12.55
CA ASN A 115 -33.45 -17.94 -11.83
C ASN A 115 -32.93 -19.38 -11.72
N ASN A 116 -33.81 -20.37 -11.76
CA ASN A 116 -33.47 -21.81 -11.71
C ASN A 116 -33.41 -22.46 -13.08
N ALA A 117 -33.77 -21.73 -14.14
CA ALA A 117 -33.73 -22.23 -15.49
C ALA A 117 -32.29 -22.38 -16.02
N TRP A 118 -31.39 -21.49 -15.61
CA TRP A 118 -29.99 -21.54 -15.94
C TRP A 118 -29.18 -22.00 -14.75
N PHE A 119 -28.41 -23.06 -14.92
CA PHE A 119 -27.51 -23.58 -13.89
C PHE A 119 -26.23 -24.12 -14.52
N ARG A 120 -25.17 -24.23 -13.73
CA ARG A 120 -23.85 -24.67 -14.16
C ARG A 120 -23.46 -25.96 -13.45
N VAL A 121 -22.89 -26.88 -14.16
CA VAL A 121 -22.41 -28.16 -13.66
C VAL A 121 -20.95 -28.35 -14.05
N ASP A 122 -20.14 -28.77 -13.09
CA ASP A 122 -18.75 -29.11 -13.38
C ASP A 122 -18.65 -30.37 -14.20
N LEU A 123 -17.80 -30.38 -15.22
CA LEU A 123 -17.54 -31.54 -16.05
C LEU A 123 -17.01 -32.75 -15.26
N GLU A 124 -16.39 -32.50 -14.12
CA GLU A 124 -15.87 -33.54 -13.24
C GLU A 124 -16.97 -34.16 -12.35
N ASP A 125 -18.11 -33.49 -12.18
CA ASP A 125 -19.23 -33.99 -11.40
C ASP A 125 -20.09 -34.98 -12.23
N THR A 126 -19.54 -36.16 -12.41
CA THR A 126 -20.20 -37.26 -13.16
C THR A 126 -21.54 -37.65 -12.54
N ALA A 127 -21.72 -37.47 -11.22
CA ALA A 127 -22.96 -37.80 -10.52
C ALA A 127 -24.09 -36.84 -10.93
N MET A 128 -23.80 -35.56 -11.05
CA MET A 128 -24.75 -34.54 -11.47
C MET A 128 -25.07 -34.67 -12.96
N ILE A 129 -24.06 -34.91 -13.80
CA ILE A 129 -24.24 -35.17 -15.23
C ILE A 129 -25.15 -36.38 -15.48
N ASN A 130 -24.94 -37.50 -14.77
CA ASN A 130 -25.77 -38.66 -14.85
C ASN A 130 -27.23 -38.38 -14.41
N LYS A 131 -27.44 -37.55 -13.39
CA LYS A 131 -28.81 -37.12 -13.02
C LYS A 131 -29.50 -36.32 -14.10
N LEU A 132 -28.80 -35.44 -14.82
CA LEU A 132 -29.37 -34.67 -15.94
C LEU A 132 -29.74 -35.57 -17.09
N ILE A 133 -28.91 -36.55 -17.43
CA ILE A 133 -29.21 -37.55 -18.47
C ILE A 133 -30.45 -38.36 -18.08
N GLN A 134 -30.51 -38.85 -16.87
CA GLN A 134 -31.65 -39.59 -16.36
C GLN A 134 -32.94 -38.77 -16.36
N GLU A 135 -32.86 -37.49 -16.04
CA GLU A 135 -34.02 -36.61 -16.06
C GLU A 135 -34.52 -36.39 -17.48
N ASN A 136 -33.62 -36.17 -18.43
CA ASN A 136 -33.98 -36.07 -19.85
C ASN A 136 -34.59 -37.39 -20.39
N GLU A 137 -34.09 -38.55 -19.98
CA GLU A 137 -34.67 -39.85 -20.34
C GLU A 137 -36.07 -40.05 -19.74
N LYS A 138 -36.30 -39.60 -18.51
CA LYS A 138 -37.64 -39.64 -17.89
C LYS A 138 -38.61 -38.73 -18.64
N ARG A 139 -38.19 -37.50 -18.98
CA ARG A 139 -39.01 -36.59 -19.80
C ARG A 139 -39.33 -37.18 -21.16
N LYS A 140 -38.37 -37.81 -21.82
CA LYS A 140 -38.58 -38.50 -23.08
C LYS A 140 -39.64 -39.57 -22.95
N LYS A 141 -39.57 -40.46 -21.96
CA LYS A 141 -40.58 -41.50 -21.72
C LYS A 141 -41.97 -40.94 -21.47
N GLN A 142 -42.07 -39.87 -20.69
CA GLN A 142 -43.35 -39.18 -20.45
C GLN A 142 -43.94 -38.58 -21.73
N TYR A 143 -43.13 -37.92 -22.56
CA TYR A 143 -43.59 -37.36 -23.82
C TYR A 143 -44.05 -38.43 -24.81
N ASP A 144 -43.37 -39.57 -24.85
CA ASP A 144 -43.74 -40.71 -25.70
C ASP A 144 -45.05 -41.33 -25.21
N GLU A 145 -45.26 -41.42 -23.87
CA GLU A 145 -46.49 -41.96 -23.28
C GLU A 145 -47.71 -41.03 -23.55
N TYR A 146 -47.51 -39.73 -23.48
CA TYR A 146 -48.57 -38.72 -23.71
C TYR A 146 -48.73 -38.33 -25.20
N GLY A 147 -47.92 -38.88 -26.09
CA GLY A 147 -48.01 -38.61 -27.53
C GLY A 147 -47.68 -37.16 -27.92
N VAL A 148 -46.82 -36.47 -27.17
CA VAL A 148 -46.45 -35.07 -27.41
C VAL A 148 -45.62 -34.95 -28.68
N PRO A 149 -45.97 -34.03 -29.64
CA PRO A 149 -45.18 -33.80 -30.84
C PRO A 149 -43.73 -33.40 -30.53
N GLU A 150 -42.77 -33.77 -31.38
CA GLU A 150 -41.34 -33.46 -31.15
C GLU A 150 -41.07 -31.96 -31.01
N GLU A 151 -41.82 -31.10 -31.69
CA GLU A 151 -41.69 -29.65 -31.66
C GLU A 151 -42.04 -29.02 -30.30
N GLU A 152 -42.88 -29.70 -29.48
CA GLU A 152 -43.30 -29.21 -28.16
C GLU A 152 -42.51 -29.85 -26.98
N ARG A 153 -41.56 -30.73 -27.29
CA ARG A 153 -40.78 -31.44 -26.27
C ARG A 153 -39.67 -30.54 -25.71
N ALA A 154 -39.68 -30.34 -24.41
CA ALA A 154 -38.71 -29.52 -23.72
C ALA A 154 -37.71 -30.39 -22.95
N TYR A 155 -36.45 -30.37 -23.39
CA TYR A 155 -35.35 -31.09 -22.76
C TYR A 155 -34.37 -30.09 -22.13
N ILE A 156 -33.62 -30.55 -21.11
CA ILE A 156 -32.51 -29.78 -20.58
C ILE A 156 -31.41 -29.79 -21.63
N THR A 157 -31.08 -28.61 -22.11
CA THR A 157 -29.96 -28.39 -23.05
C THR A 157 -28.71 -28.06 -22.27
N SER A 158 -27.56 -28.52 -22.75
CA SER A 158 -26.26 -28.23 -22.14
C SER A 158 -25.28 -27.76 -23.19
N GLU A 159 -24.53 -26.72 -22.89
CA GLU A 159 -23.48 -26.17 -23.70
C GLU A 159 -22.19 -26.12 -22.87
N GLU A 160 -21.07 -26.50 -23.49
CA GLU A 160 -19.77 -26.44 -22.82
C GLU A 160 -19.25 -25.02 -22.82
N LEU A 161 -18.94 -24.49 -21.66
CA LEU A 161 -18.45 -23.14 -21.46
C LEU A 161 -17.18 -23.17 -20.58
N SER A 162 -16.23 -22.34 -20.93
CA SER A 162 -15.05 -22.14 -20.10
C SER A 162 -15.32 -20.98 -19.13
N ASP A 163 -15.41 -21.29 -17.86
CA ASP A 163 -15.60 -20.31 -16.79
C ASP A 163 -14.28 -20.00 -16.12
N LYS A 164 -14.08 -18.70 -15.81
CA LYS A 164 -13.01 -18.26 -14.94
C LYS A 164 -13.48 -18.30 -13.49
N TYR A 165 -12.66 -18.82 -12.60
CA TYR A 165 -12.91 -18.74 -11.18
C TYR A 165 -11.63 -18.64 -10.39
N TRP A 166 -11.78 -18.22 -9.14
CA TRP A 166 -10.67 -17.91 -8.27
C TRP A 166 -10.32 -19.12 -7.41
N TYR A 167 -9.03 -19.44 -7.40
CA TYR A 167 -8.41 -20.35 -6.44
C TYR A 167 -7.61 -19.58 -5.42
N TYR A 168 -7.63 -20.07 -4.18
CA TYR A 168 -6.68 -19.63 -3.19
C TYR A 168 -5.62 -20.70 -2.98
N THR A 169 -4.40 -20.27 -2.74
CA THR A 169 -3.25 -21.13 -2.44
C THR A 169 -2.47 -20.47 -1.32
N PHE A 170 -2.30 -21.18 -0.21
CA PHE A 170 -1.35 -20.82 0.83
C PHE A 170 -0.09 -21.64 0.62
N MET A 171 1.05 -20.98 0.58
CA MET A 171 2.34 -21.63 0.37
C MET A 171 3.37 -21.07 1.31
N ALA A 172 4.33 -21.94 1.68
CA ALA A 172 5.55 -21.51 2.33
C ALA A 172 6.50 -20.94 1.26
N PRO A 173 7.47 -20.12 1.64
CA PRO A 173 8.37 -19.48 0.69
C PRO A 173 9.29 -20.43 -0.07
N ASP A 174 9.49 -21.65 0.44
CA ASP A 174 10.18 -22.75 -0.29
C ASP A 174 9.34 -23.33 -1.44
N GLY A 175 8.10 -22.84 -1.62
CA GLY A 175 7.15 -23.33 -2.62
C GLY A 175 6.28 -24.50 -2.14
N THR A 176 6.43 -24.94 -0.89
CA THR A 176 5.55 -25.99 -0.33
C THR A 176 4.12 -25.46 -0.19
N VAL A 177 3.17 -26.12 -0.84
CA VAL A 177 1.76 -25.76 -0.77
C VAL A 177 1.18 -26.26 0.56
N LEU A 178 0.72 -25.33 1.40
CA LEU A 178 0.08 -25.61 2.67
C LEU A 178 -1.40 -25.96 2.51
N CYS A 179 -2.07 -25.23 1.64
CA CYS A 179 -3.48 -25.39 1.36
C CYS A 179 -3.81 -24.82 0.00
N ARG A 180 -4.70 -25.49 -0.76
CA ARG A 180 -5.23 -24.99 -2.02
C ARG A 180 -6.71 -25.35 -2.13
N GLY A 181 -7.52 -24.44 -2.65
CA GLY A 181 -8.92 -24.67 -2.87
C GLY A 181 -9.57 -23.65 -3.78
N GLU A 182 -10.78 -23.96 -4.20
CA GLU A 182 -11.64 -23.01 -4.92
C GLU A 182 -12.15 -21.94 -3.96
N SER A 183 -12.39 -20.72 -4.44
CA SER A 183 -12.91 -19.63 -3.62
C SER A 183 -14.20 -20.04 -2.89
N PRO A 184 -14.23 -19.97 -1.55
CA PRO A 184 -15.40 -20.35 -0.78
C PRO A 184 -16.52 -19.29 -0.84
N TYR A 185 -16.29 -18.16 -1.49
CA TYR A 185 -17.20 -17.02 -1.50
C TYR A 185 -18.20 -17.06 -2.66
N ASP A 186 -19.47 -16.81 -2.38
CA ASP A 186 -20.53 -16.76 -3.38
C ASP A 186 -20.34 -15.68 -4.44
N PHE A 187 -19.62 -14.60 -4.12
CA PHE A 187 -19.28 -13.56 -5.08
C PHE A 187 -18.17 -13.98 -6.07
N LYS A 188 -17.67 -15.22 -5.98
CA LYS A 188 -16.73 -15.85 -6.93
C LYS A 188 -15.53 -15.00 -7.31
N SER A 189 -14.95 -14.31 -6.34
CA SER A 189 -13.79 -13.43 -6.48
C SER A 189 -12.86 -13.60 -5.28
N HIS A 190 -11.74 -12.90 -5.31
CA HIS A 190 -10.83 -12.80 -4.16
C HIS A 190 -11.44 -11.93 -3.04
N PRO A 191 -11.08 -12.13 -1.76
CA PRO A 191 -11.66 -11.41 -0.63
C PRO A 191 -11.21 -9.94 -0.52
N TYR A 192 -10.11 -9.59 -1.15
CA TYR A 192 -9.50 -8.27 -1.02
C TYR A 192 -10.31 -7.19 -1.75
N THR A 193 -10.39 -6.04 -1.14
CA THR A 193 -10.88 -4.81 -1.78
C THR A 193 -9.74 -3.83 -1.81
N MET A 194 -9.38 -3.38 -2.99
CA MET A 194 -8.32 -2.40 -3.21
C MET A 194 -8.78 -1.31 -4.15
N LYS A 195 -8.17 -0.15 -4.03
CA LYS A 195 -8.27 0.96 -4.97
C LYS A 195 -6.93 1.62 -5.08
N LEU A 196 -6.40 1.64 -6.27
CA LEU A 196 -5.15 2.33 -6.61
C LEU A 196 -5.49 3.68 -7.21
N TYR A 197 -4.87 4.75 -6.72
CA TYR A 197 -5.16 6.10 -7.20
C TYR A 197 -3.90 6.94 -7.35
N PRO A 198 -3.81 7.70 -8.42
CA PRO A 198 -4.37 7.36 -9.73
C PRO A 198 -3.56 6.23 -10.39
N PHE A 199 -4.23 5.39 -11.15
CA PHE A 199 -3.60 4.31 -11.90
C PHE A 199 -3.56 4.68 -13.39
N ILE A 200 -2.38 4.96 -13.91
CA ILE A 200 -2.17 5.45 -15.28
C ILE A 200 -1.09 4.61 -15.96
N ASN A 201 -1.40 4.01 -17.08
CA ASN A 201 -0.47 3.20 -17.88
C ASN A 201 0.21 2.04 -17.10
N GLY A 202 -0.48 1.45 -16.14
CA GLY A 202 0.09 0.38 -15.32
C GLY A 202 0.93 0.84 -14.13
N GLU A 203 1.05 2.16 -13.92
CA GLU A 203 1.81 2.74 -12.82
C GLU A 203 0.88 3.46 -11.82
N ILE A 204 1.22 3.35 -10.56
CA ILE A 204 0.54 4.06 -9.49
C ILE A 204 1.24 5.39 -9.25
N HIS A 205 0.49 6.48 -9.38
CA HIS A 205 0.98 7.82 -9.09
C HIS A 205 0.34 8.33 -7.79
N PRO A 206 0.96 8.09 -6.63
CA PRO A 206 0.41 8.56 -5.36
C PRO A 206 0.30 10.08 -5.36
N PHE A 207 -0.74 10.60 -4.72
CA PHE A 207 -0.96 12.04 -4.56
C PHE A 207 0.26 12.79 -4.01
N MET A 208 1.01 12.14 -3.11
CA MET A 208 2.21 12.69 -2.49
C MET A 208 3.40 12.82 -3.45
N THR A 209 3.42 12.07 -4.56
CA THR A 209 4.54 12.12 -5.53
C THR A 209 4.76 13.53 -6.05
N ASN A 210 3.69 14.29 -6.26
CA ASN A 210 3.76 15.67 -6.76
C ASN A 210 4.39 16.66 -5.76
N VAL A 211 4.56 16.25 -4.51
CA VAL A 211 5.05 17.11 -3.41
C VAL A 211 6.45 16.71 -2.93
N ILE A 212 6.93 15.53 -3.32
CA ILE A 212 8.21 14.99 -2.84
C ILE A 212 9.37 15.93 -3.13
N ASP A 213 9.45 16.45 -4.36
CA ASP A 213 10.56 17.32 -4.76
C ASP A 213 10.53 18.67 -4.03
N GLN A 214 9.36 19.26 -3.83
CA GLN A 214 9.19 20.46 -3.04
C GLN A 214 9.60 20.22 -1.58
N GLN A 215 9.21 19.08 -1.01
CA GLN A 215 9.60 18.74 0.36
C GLN A 215 11.12 18.52 0.48
N ARG A 216 11.75 17.87 -0.46
CA ARG A 216 13.22 17.71 -0.52
C ARG A 216 13.91 19.07 -0.61
N TYR A 217 13.37 19.98 -1.42
CA TYR A 217 13.93 21.33 -1.57
C TYR A 217 13.77 22.15 -0.28
N ILE A 218 12.63 22.10 0.38
CA ILE A 218 12.40 22.72 1.69
C ILE A 218 13.41 22.22 2.72
N ASN A 219 13.60 20.90 2.82
CA ASN A 219 14.57 20.31 3.75
C ASN A 219 15.98 20.85 3.48
N ARG A 220 16.36 20.96 2.19
CA ARG A 220 17.66 21.55 1.80
C ARG A 220 17.77 23.02 2.19
N LEU A 221 16.72 23.84 1.97
CA LEU A 221 16.69 25.23 2.34
C LEU A 221 16.83 25.43 3.85
N ILE A 222 16.19 24.58 4.67
CA ILE A 222 16.29 24.61 6.14
C ILE A 222 17.73 24.34 6.56
N VAL A 223 18.37 23.31 6.00
CA VAL A 223 19.78 22.98 6.30
C VAL A 223 20.71 24.13 5.89
N MET A 224 20.51 24.71 4.70
CA MET A 224 21.29 25.85 4.24
C MET A 224 21.10 27.07 5.13
N ASN A 225 19.88 27.32 5.61
CA ASN A 225 19.59 28.42 6.52
C ASN A 225 20.27 28.20 7.89
N ASP A 226 20.22 26.99 8.43
CA ASP A 226 20.93 26.63 9.68
C ASP A 226 22.45 26.79 9.52
N MET A 227 23.03 26.33 8.43
CA MET A 227 24.46 26.54 8.13
C MET A 227 24.82 28.03 8.01
N SER A 228 23.95 28.83 7.36
CA SER A 228 24.14 30.26 7.22
C SER A 228 24.10 30.96 8.56
N ILE A 229 23.16 30.60 9.43
CA ILE A 229 23.05 31.13 10.79
C ILE A 229 24.31 30.77 11.58
N ARG A 230 24.74 29.52 11.59
CA ARG A 230 25.95 29.07 12.34
C ARG A 230 27.21 29.75 11.82
N SER A 231 27.34 29.95 10.51
CA SER A 231 28.45 30.67 9.86
C SER A 231 28.47 32.16 10.27
N SER A 232 27.27 32.76 10.31
CA SER A 232 27.06 34.16 10.70
C SER A 232 27.50 34.44 12.12
N PHE A 233 27.16 33.53 13.07
CA PHE A 233 27.55 33.68 14.48
C PHE A 233 29.04 33.49 14.74
N LYS A 234 29.71 32.62 13.94
CA LYS A 234 31.11 32.27 14.20
C LYS A 234 32.10 33.18 13.51
N GLY A 235 31.75 33.93 12.47
CA GLY A 235 32.65 34.83 11.72
C GLY A 235 34.09 34.31 11.63
N PHE A 236 34.78 34.50 10.55
CA PHE A 236 36.21 34.19 10.51
C PHE A 236 36.97 35.32 11.20
N LYS A 237 37.59 35.02 12.36
CA LYS A 237 38.49 35.95 13.04
C LYS A 237 39.91 35.66 12.54
N MET A 238 40.47 36.54 11.72
CA MET A 238 41.89 36.47 11.35
C MET A 238 42.70 37.21 12.36
N ILE A 239 43.46 36.50 13.14
CA ILE A 239 44.36 37.07 14.16
C ILE A 239 45.81 36.77 13.70
N PRO A 240 46.58 37.76 13.32
CA PRO A 240 47.99 37.53 13.00
C PRO A 240 48.74 36.96 14.17
N THR A 241 49.54 35.93 13.96
CA THR A 241 50.31 35.28 15.02
C THR A 241 51.27 36.25 15.77
N THR A 242 51.64 37.34 15.13
CA THR A 242 52.45 38.43 15.69
C THR A 242 51.74 39.20 16.79
N VAL A 243 50.42 39.17 16.85
CA VAL A 243 49.57 39.87 17.83
C VAL A 243 49.38 39.02 19.11
N LEU A 244 49.68 37.74 19.04
CA LEU A 244 49.53 36.82 20.19
C LEU A 244 50.46 37.15 21.38
N GLY A 245 51.53 37.91 21.14
CA GLY A 245 52.40 38.41 22.23
C GLY A 245 53.12 37.30 23.03
N GLY A 246 53.30 36.12 22.44
CA GLY A 246 53.88 34.95 23.10
C GLY A 246 52.88 34.00 23.76
N ARG A 247 51.58 34.30 23.67
CA ARG A 247 50.49 33.41 24.13
C ARG A 247 50.18 32.34 23.11
N THR A 248 49.65 31.23 23.58
CA THR A 248 49.07 30.22 22.68
C THR A 248 47.73 30.70 22.14
N PRO A 249 47.28 30.25 20.95
CA PRO A 249 45.95 30.58 20.42
C PRO A 249 44.81 30.27 21.40
N GLU A 250 44.94 29.20 22.16
CA GLU A 250 43.96 28.75 23.18
C GLU A 250 43.86 29.75 24.33
N GLN A 251 45.01 30.18 24.92
CA GLN A 251 45.06 31.21 25.97
C GLN A 251 44.47 32.54 25.48
N PHE A 252 44.73 32.90 24.24
CA PHE A 252 44.18 34.11 23.65
C PHE A 252 42.65 34.03 23.48
N MET A 253 42.14 32.87 23.16
CA MET A 253 40.68 32.65 23.06
C MET A 253 40.01 32.64 24.45
N GLU A 254 40.65 32.05 25.46
CA GLU A 254 40.15 32.04 26.84
C GLU A 254 40.06 33.45 27.40
N GLU A 255 41.11 34.27 27.22
CA GLU A 255 41.08 35.69 27.60
C GLU A 255 39.98 36.46 26.86
N ALA A 256 39.76 36.17 25.56
CA ALA A 256 38.70 36.84 24.79
C ALA A 256 37.30 36.52 25.34
N ILE A 257 37.12 35.34 25.91
CA ILE A 257 35.87 34.94 26.56
C ILE A 257 35.74 35.56 27.94
N GLU A 258 36.83 35.56 28.75
CA GLU A 258 36.86 36.04 30.12
C GLU A 258 36.62 37.59 30.18
N TYR A 259 37.13 38.35 29.22
CA TYR A 259 36.99 39.79 29.16
C TYR A 259 35.89 40.29 28.18
N ASP A 260 34.87 39.50 27.97
CA ASP A 260 33.69 39.84 27.15
C ASP A 260 34.03 40.41 25.75
N GLY A 261 35.06 39.82 25.12
CA GLY A 261 35.50 40.17 23.78
C GLY A 261 36.56 41.28 23.72
N TRP A 262 37.01 41.83 24.84
CA TRP A 262 38.11 42.79 24.87
C TRP A 262 39.45 42.09 24.87
N ILE A 263 40.30 42.37 23.89
CA ILE A 263 41.67 41.84 23.83
C ILE A 263 42.66 43.00 23.77
N PHE A 264 43.53 43.06 24.76
CA PHE A 264 44.59 44.05 24.83
C PHE A 264 45.85 43.50 24.13
N TYR A 265 46.38 44.21 23.16
CA TYR A 265 47.60 43.82 22.45
C TYR A 265 48.53 45.01 22.27
N THR A 266 49.82 44.76 22.25
CA THR A 266 50.85 45.77 21.98
C THR A 266 51.39 45.59 20.57
N PRO A 267 51.19 46.54 19.64
CA PRO A 267 51.71 46.44 18.28
C PRO A 267 53.23 46.38 18.27
N LYS A 268 53.82 45.49 17.47
CA LYS A 268 55.30 45.49 17.28
C LYS A 268 55.72 46.68 16.49
N ARG A 269 56.80 47.33 16.92
CA ARG A 269 57.38 48.56 16.32
C ARG A 269 57.75 48.39 14.83
N THR A 270 58.02 47.16 14.40
CA THR A 270 58.36 46.81 13.01
C THR A 270 57.15 46.64 12.09
N MET A 271 55.91 46.45 12.64
CA MET A 271 54.69 46.24 11.89
C MET A 271 53.50 46.95 12.55
N PRO A 272 53.47 48.31 12.53
CA PRO A 272 52.46 49.05 13.29
C PRO A 272 51.02 48.93 12.73
N ASN A 273 50.85 48.46 11.50
CA ASN A 273 49.55 48.39 10.84
C ASN A 273 48.88 47.05 10.89
N VAL A 274 49.47 46.04 11.60
CA VAL A 274 48.86 44.73 11.73
C VAL A 274 47.80 44.77 12.81
N LYS A 275 46.55 44.71 12.46
CA LYS A 275 45.39 44.68 13.36
C LYS A 275 44.68 43.35 13.26
N PRO A 276 44.08 42.86 14.35
CA PRO A 276 43.11 41.79 14.26
C PRO A 276 41.93 42.25 13.41
N GLU A 277 41.52 41.43 12.45
CA GLU A 277 40.40 41.75 11.60
C GLU A 277 39.34 40.67 11.77
N ILE A 278 38.14 41.12 12.09
CA ILE A 278 36.97 40.24 12.12
C ILE A 278 36.36 40.28 10.72
N ILE A 279 36.57 39.24 9.97
CA ILE A 279 35.85 39.07 8.71
C ILE A 279 34.49 38.52 9.12
N THR A 280 33.55 39.42 9.32
CA THR A 280 32.14 39.00 9.38
C THR A 280 31.85 38.45 8.02
N SER A 281 31.64 37.13 7.92
CA SER A 281 30.91 36.58 6.81
C SER A 281 29.59 37.34 6.79
N ASN A 282 29.42 38.23 5.84
CA ASN A 282 28.09 38.71 5.50
C ASN A 282 27.34 37.46 5.03
N ALA A 283 26.78 36.69 5.94
CA ALA A 283 25.74 35.75 5.63
C ALA A 283 24.56 36.61 5.19
N VAL A 284 24.66 37.04 3.95
CA VAL A 284 23.57 37.68 3.26
C VAL A 284 22.49 36.63 3.33
N ASN A 285 21.43 36.95 4.03
CA ASN A 285 20.19 36.19 4.01
C ASN A 285 19.66 36.34 2.59
N ILE A 286 20.19 35.49 1.67
CA ILE A 286 19.97 35.56 0.21
C ILE A 286 18.55 35.03 -0.04
N GLY A 287 17.55 35.70 0.52
CA GLY A 287 16.16 35.34 0.24
C GLY A 287 15.79 33.90 0.60
N THR A 288 16.61 33.15 1.38
CA THR A 288 16.33 31.75 1.73
C THR A 288 15.02 31.61 2.48
N ASN A 289 14.68 32.59 3.34
CA ASN A 289 13.41 32.60 4.04
C ASN A 289 12.24 32.91 3.10
N GLU A 290 12.43 33.76 2.11
CA GLU A 290 11.44 34.08 1.09
C GLU A 290 11.20 32.85 0.20
N LEU A 291 12.27 32.20 -0.25
CA LEU A 291 12.17 30.95 -1.01
C LEU A 291 11.45 29.85 -0.20
N LEU A 292 11.75 29.71 1.11
CA LEU A 292 11.07 28.76 1.97
C LEU A 292 9.56 29.04 2.03
N GLN A 293 9.16 30.31 2.14
CA GLN A 293 7.74 30.68 2.14
C GLN A 293 7.07 30.42 0.78
N ILE A 294 7.78 30.67 -0.30
CA ILE A 294 7.29 30.38 -1.66
C ILE A 294 7.05 28.86 -1.81
N GLU A 295 8.01 28.03 -1.41
CA GLU A 295 7.89 26.57 -1.48
C GLU A 295 6.75 26.02 -0.61
N LEU A 296 6.60 26.54 0.61
CA LEU A 296 5.48 26.16 1.48
C LEU A 296 4.10 26.55 0.89
N ASN A 297 4.04 27.67 0.19
CA ASN A 297 2.82 28.06 -0.53
C ASN A 297 2.60 27.19 -1.77
N LEU A 298 3.67 26.86 -2.51
CA LEU A 298 3.61 26.02 -3.70
C LEU A 298 3.07 24.62 -3.36
N ILE A 299 3.50 24.02 -2.23
CA ILE A 299 2.92 22.76 -1.74
C ILE A 299 1.40 22.87 -1.58
N ARG A 300 0.91 23.97 -0.99
CA ARG A 300 -0.53 24.19 -0.82
C ARG A 300 -1.26 24.36 -2.15
N GLU A 301 -0.64 25.04 -3.11
CA GLU A 301 -1.20 25.22 -4.44
C GLU A 301 -1.23 23.91 -5.22
N VAL A 302 -0.15 23.13 -5.21
CA VAL A 302 -0.07 21.84 -5.89
C VAL A 302 -1.03 20.80 -5.30
N THR A 303 -1.19 20.79 -3.98
CA THR A 303 -2.10 19.87 -3.31
C THR A 303 -3.56 20.33 -3.32
N ASN A 304 -3.83 21.59 -3.65
CA ASN A 304 -5.14 22.23 -3.49
C ASN A 304 -5.75 22.13 -2.08
N VAL A 305 -4.90 21.82 -1.07
CA VAL A 305 -5.33 21.74 0.32
C VAL A 305 -5.36 23.14 0.92
N SER A 306 -6.50 23.83 0.77
CA SER A 306 -6.70 25.17 1.30
C SER A 306 -6.86 25.17 2.83
N GLY A 307 -6.70 26.35 3.45
CA GLY A 307 -6.94 26.52 4.88
C GLY A 307 -8.38 26.18 5.31
N ALA A 308 -9.34 26.33 4.41
CA ALA A 308 -10.74 25.96 4.66
C ALA A 308 -10.89 24.44 4.86
N LEU A 309 -10.20 23.62 4.09
CA LEU A 309 -10.17 22.15 4.27
C LEU A 309 -9.46 21.73 5.56
N GLN A 310 -8.48 22.52 6.00
CA GLN A 310 -7.75 22.27 7.24
C GLN A 310 -8.54 22.71 8.50
N GLY A 311 -9.77 23.19 8.34
CA GLY A 311 -10.58 23.69 9.47
C GLY A 311 -10.04 24.98 10.08
N LYS A 312 -9.19 25.73 9.37
CA LYS A 312 -8.71 27.03 9.85
C LYS A 312 -9.84 28.03 9.87
N THR A 313 -10.00 28.73 10.98
CA THR A 313 -10.97 29.82 11.09
C THR A 313 -10.62 30.94 10.11
N PRO A 314 -11.62 31.45 9.37
CA PRO A 314 -11.38 32.55 8.44
C PRO A 314 -10.85 33.78 9.18
N SER A 315 -10.03 34.57 8.50
CA SER A 315 -9.56 35.85 9.04
C SER A 315 -10.71 36.80 9.31
N ALA A 316 -10.57 37.66 10.33
CA ALA A 316 -11.56 38.66 10.67
C ALA A 316 -11.91 39.51 9.44
N GLY A 317 -13.22 39.59 9.10
CA GLY A 317 -13.72 40.31 7.91
C GLY A 317 -14.03 39.41 6.70
N THR A 318 -13.77 38.10 6.72
CA THR A 318 -14.20 37.18 5.67
C THR A 318 -15.71 36.92 5.79
N SER A 319 -16.48 37.15 4.72
CA SER A 319 -17.92 36.86 4.75
C SER A 319 -18.14 35.33 4.76
N ALA A 320 -19.21 34.90 5.46
CA ALA A 320 -19.59 33.48 5.49
C ALA A 320 -19.82 32.90 4.08
N ALA A 321 -20.34 33.70 3.14
CA ALA A 321 -20.53 33.30 1.75
C ALA A 321 -19.19 33.00 1.03
N ARG A 322 -18.20 33.85 1.23
CA ARG A 322 -16.86 33.63 0.65
C ARG A 322 -16.21 32.36 1.22
N TYR A 323 -16.28 32.15 2.52
CA TYR A 323 -15.74 30.95 3.15
C TYR A 323 -16.44 29.68 2.66
N ALA A 324 -17.77 29.72 2.52
CA ALA A 324 -18.53 28.61 1.96
C ALA A 324 -18.11 28.29 0.51
N GLN A 325 -17.88 29.32 -0.31
CA GLN A 325 -17.43 29.16 -1.69
C GLN A 325 -16.00 28.62 -1.77
N GLU A 326 -15.09 29.10 -0.93
CA GLU A 326 -13.72 28.57 -0.84
C GLU A 326 -13.72 27.09 -0.42
N SER A 327 -14.54 26.73 0.56
CA SER A 327 -14.71 25.34 1.00
C SER A 327 -15.29 24.46 -0.12
N GLN A 328 -16.28 24.93 -0.84
CA GLN A 328 -16.90 24.22 -1.97
C GLN A 328 -15.89 24.01 -3.12
N ASN A 329 -15.15 25.05 -3.48
CA ASN A 329 -14.12 24.96 -4.53
C ASN A 329 -13.02 23.97 -4.16
N ALA A 330 -12.58 23.99 -2.90
CA ALA A 330 -11.58 23.07 -2.38
C ALA A 330 -12.07 21.62 -2.39
N THR A 331 -13.33 21.37 -2.01
CA THR A 331 -13.95 20.04 -2.10
C THR A 331 -14.05 19.57 -3.55
N THR A 332 -14.40 20.47 -4.47
CA THR A 332 -14.49 20.16 -5.90
C THR A 332 -13.13 19.73 -6.47
N SER A 333 -12.03 20.36 -6.05
CA SER A 333 -10.69 20.00 -6.51
C SER A 333 -10.26 18.60 -6.04
N LEU A 334 -10.78 18.13 -4.91
CA LEU A 334 -10.51 16.80 -4.35
C LEU A 334 -11.59 15.76 -4.70
N TYR A 335 -12.58 16.15 -5.53
CA TYR A 335 -13.73 15.30 -5.85
C TYR A 335 -13.33 13.92 -6.37
N THR A 336 -12.31 13.85 -7.21
CA THR A 336 -11.83 12.57 -7.78
C THR A 336 -11.36 11.61 -6.69
N ILE A 337 -10.60 12.11 -5.72
CA ILE A 337 -10.10 11.30 -4.58
C ILE A 337 -11.28 10.83 -3.72
N LEU A 338 -12.22 11.73 -3.42
CA LEU A 338 -13.40 11.42 -2.61
C LEU A 338 -14.29 10.37 -3.31
N SER A 339 -14.53 10.55 -4.62
CA SER A 339 -15.29 9.60 -5.42
C SER A 339 -14.65 8.20 -5.46
N ASP A 340 -13.32 8.13 -5.53
CA ASP A 340 -12.61 6.86 -5.48
C ASP A 340 -12.72 6.18 -4.11
N MET A 341 -12.74 6.95 -3.03
CA MET A 341 -13.01 6.42 -1.67
C MET A 341 -14.45 5.91 -1.53
N GLU A 342 -15.41 6.58 -2.15
CA GLU A 342 -16.81 6.12 -2.19
C GLU A 342 -16.92 4.78 -2.92
N ILE A 343 -16.33 4.64 -4.10
CA ILE A 343 -16.31 3.39 -4.87
C ILE A 343 -15.63 2.26 -4.08
N PHE A 344 -14.53 2.55 -3.39
CA PHE A 344 -13.87 1.58 -2.52
C PHE A 344 -14.80 1.11 -1.39
N THR A 345 -15.48 2.06 -0.74
CA THR A 345 -16.39 1.77 0.36
C THR A 345 -17.60 0.94 -0.11
N GLU A 346 -18.15 1.26 -1.28
CA GLU A 346 -19.23 0.52 -1.90
C GLU A 346 -18.83 -0.94 -2.18
N LYS A 347 -17.70 -1.16 -2.87
CA LYS A 347 -17.17 -2.51 -3.15
C LYS A 347 -16.94 -3.31 -1.87
N LEU A 348 -16.39 -2.66 -0.84
CA LEU A 348 -16.15 -3.27 0.46
C LEU A 348 -17.46 -3.68 1.15
N ALA A 349 -18.46 -2.79 1.12
CA ALA A 349 -19.78 -3.04 1.69
C ALA A 349 -20.48 -4.21 0.98
N MET A 350 -20.44 -4.24 -0.36
CA MET A 350 -21.03 -5.33 -1.14
C MET A 350 -20.42 -6.69 -0.78
N LYS A 351 -19.09 -6.80 -0.72
CA LYS A 351 -18.41 -8.03 -0.31
C LYS A 351 -18.77 -8.44 1.13
N LYS A 352 -18.79 -7.47 2.07
CA LYS A 352 -19.20 -7.74 3.46
C LYS A 352 -20.63 -8.25 3.55
N CYS A 353 -21.57 -7.64 2.83
CA CYS A 353 -22.97 -8.10 2.81
C CYS A 353 -23.08 -9.53 2.26
N SER A 354 -22.36 -9.85 1.19
CA SER A 354 -22.36 -11.21 0.63
C SER A 354 -21.80 -12.25 1.62
N VAL A 355 -20.72 -11.91 2.30
CA VAL A 355 -20.16 -12.80 3.35
C VAL A 355 -21.13 -12.98 4.51
N ILE A 356 -21.81 -11.92 4.94
CA ILE A 356 -22.83 -12.00 5.98
C ILE A 356 -23.99 -12.91 5.54
N GLN A 357 -24.48 -12.73 4.31
CA GLN A 357 -25.55 -13.57 3.78
C GLN A 357 -25.18 -15.06 3.68
N GLN A 358 -23.91 -15.35 3.37
CA GLN A 358 -23.43 -16.71 3.18
C GLN A 358 -23.14 -17.43 4.50
N PHE A 359 -22.54 -16.74 5.48
CA PHE A 359 -21.97 -17.39 6.67
C PHE A 359 -22.72 -17.11 7.98
N TYR A 360 -23.59 -16.07 8.01
CA TYR A 360 -24.36 -15.78 9.20
C TYR A 360 -25.69 -16.55 9.18
N GLU A 361 -25.91 -17.36 10.19
CA GLU A 361 -27.17 -18.05 10.42
C GLU A 361 -28.07 -17.23 11.37
N ASP A 362 -29.38 -17.30 11.16
CA ASP A 362 -30.36 -16.67 12.05
C ASP A 362 -30.22 -17.19 13.46
N GLY A 363 -29.94 -16.31 14.42
CA GLY A 363 -29.92 -16.61 15.84
C GLY A 363 -28.53 -16.81 16.46
N ARG A 364 -27.44 -16.49 15.79
CA ARG A 364 -26.08 -16.46 16.37
C ARG A 364 -25.45 -15.07 16.32
#